data_22232ed887864d6bdda45fed4c7f98c4
#
_entry.id   22232ed887864d6bdda45fed4c7f98c4
#
_cell.length_a   1.000
_cell.length_b   1.000
_cell.length_c   1.000
_cell.angle_alpha   90.00
_cell.angle_beta   90.00
_cell.angle_gamma   90.00
#
_symmetry.space_group_name_H-M   'P 1'
#
loop_
_entity.id
_entity.type
_entity.pdbx_description
1 polymer ?
#
loop_
_entity_poly.entity_id
_entity_poly.type
_entity_poly.pdbx_seq_one_letter_code
_entity_poly.pdbx_strand_id
1 'polypeptide(L)'
;MSLLLIRHGSAGDPYRWVGEDVDRPLNAWGAAQASRLADLVSALFPDRPPTRVLSSRAVRCLQTVGPLCTRLDIRPEVVDYLFEGASRHTMALIRDLAADPETSPVVLCSHSDVIYDVVRDLVSDGAEISGDWE
;
A
#
# COMPACT_ATOMS: atom_id res chain seq x y z
N MET A 1 10.08 -1.40 14.10
CA MET A 1 9.21 -1.96 13.06
C MET A 1 9.14 -1.04 11.85
N SER A 2 9.04 -1.59 10.64
CA SER A 2 8.93 -0.81 9.41
C SER A 2 7.56 -0.97 8.79
N LEU A 3 6.99 0.15 8.35
CA LEU A 3 5.76 0.18 7.57
C LEU A 3 6.09 0.73 6.19
N LEU A 4 5.62 0.05 5.15
CA LEU A 4 5.71 0.54 3.78
C LEU A 4 4.32 0.99 3.33
N LEU A 5 4.20 2.28 3.07
CA LEU A 5 3.01 2.84 2.47
C LEU A 5 3.20 2.88 0.96
N ILE A 6 2.33 2.21 0.24
CA ILE A 6 2.44 2.06 -1.21
C ILE A 6 1.17 2.60 -1.85
N ARG A 7 1.34 3.51 -2.79
CA ARG A 7 0.26 3.93 -3.67
C ARG A 7 0.07 2.86 -4.76
N HIS A 8 -1.19 2.58 -5.13
CA HIS A 8 -1.46 1.69 -6.26
C HIS A 8 -0.78 2.18 -7.54
N GLY A 9 -0.46 1.26 -8.43
CA GLY A 9 0.14 1.55 -9.72
C GLY A 9 -0.81 2.27 -10.67
N SER A 10 -0.31 2.57 -11.88
CA SER A 10 -1.08 3.26 -12.92
C SER A 10 -2.31 2.45 -13.30
N ALA A 11 -3.47 3.10 -13.29
CA ALA A 11 -4.76 2.47 -13.56
C ALA A 11 -5.58 3.21 -14.64
N GLY A 12 -4.91 3.97 -15.48
CA GLY A 12 -5.54 4.68 -16.58
C GLY A 12 -6.38 5.87 -16.13
N ASP A 13 -7.23 6.34 -17.03
CA ASP A 13 -8.06 7.52 -16.82
C ASP A 13 -9.40 7.10 -16.17
N PRO A 14 -9.69 7.54 -14.94
CA PRO A 14 -10.94 7.20 -14.27
C PRO A 14 -12.18 7.71 -15.00
N TYR A 15 -12.05 8.78 -15.78
CA TYR A 15 -13.17 9.35 -16.54
C TYR A 15 -13.52 8.54 -17.77
N ARG A 16 -12.64 7.67 -18.23
CA ARG A 16 -12.85 6.79 -19.38
C ARG A 16 -13.29 5.38 -18.99
N TRP A 17 -13.13 5.04 -17.72
CA TRP A 17 -13.51 3.72 -17.23
C TRP A 17 -15.05 3.58 -17.21
N VAL A 18 -15.54 2.47 -17.74
CA VAL A 18 -16.96 2.13 -17.73
C VAL A 18 -17.19 1.09 -16.64
N GLY A 19 -17.97 1.45 -15.63
CA GLY A 19 -18.26 0.60 -14.48
C GLY A 19 -17.92 1.31 -13.17
N GLU A 20 -17.98 0.59 -12.07
CA GLU A 20 -17.64 1.10 -10.76
C GLU A 20 -16.15 1.39 -10.66
N ASP A 21 -15.78 2.54 -10.12
CA ASP A 21 -14.37 2.93 -10.02
C ASP A 21 -13.56 1.95 -9.17
N VAL A 22 -14.17 1.33 -8.17
CA VAL A 22 -13.51 0.33 -7.33
C VAL A 22 -13.02 -0.88 -8.13
N ASP A 23 -13.65 -1.18 -9.25
CA ASP A 23 -13.31 -2.29 -10.13
C ASP A 23 -12.30 -1.92 -11.22
N ARG A 24 -11.92 -0.66 -11.31
CA ARG A 24 -10.98 -0.20 -12.34
C ARG A 24 -9.60 -0.83 -12.10
N PRO A 25 -9.09 -1.62 -13.06
CA PRO A 25 -7.84 -2.35 -12.89
C PRO A 25 -6.62 -1.49 -13.20
N LEU A 26 -5.45 -2.02 -12.87
CA LEU A 26 -4.19 -1.48 -13.39
C LEU A 26 -4.17 -1.58 -14.91
N ASN A 27 -3.53 -0.62 -15.55
CA ASN A 27 -3.17 -0.75 -16.96
C ASN A 27 -1.83 -1.52 -17.09
N ALA A 28 -1.34 -1.66 -18.32
CA ALA A 28 -0.07 -2.38 -18.57
C ALA A 28 1.11 -1.74 -17.84
N TRP A 29 1.14 -0.42 -17.76
CA TRP A 29 2.17 0.32 -17.02
C TRP A 29 2.11 0.02 -15.53
N GLY A 30 0.90 0.02 -14.95
CA GLY A 30 0.69 -0.33 -13.55
C GLY A 30 1.05 -1.77 -13.22
N ALA A 31 0.78 -2.70 -14.13
CA ALA A 31 1.19 -4.10 -13.97
C ALA A 31 2.71 -4.23 -13.93
N ALA A 32 3.43 -3.49 -14.77
CA ALA A 32 4.89 -3.45 -14.74
C ALA A 32 5.42 -2.83 -13.44
N GLN A 33 4.78 -1.79 -12.94
CA GLN A 33 5.10 -1.20 -11.64
C GLN A 33 4.91 -2.21 -10.49
N ALA A 34 3.85 -2.99 -10.53
CA ALA A 34 3.58 -4.03 -9.51
C ALA A 34 4.67 -5.10 -9.48
N SER A 35 5.14 -5.55 -10.65
CA SER A 35 6.24 -6.51 -10.74
C SER A 35 7.53 -5.94 -10.19
N ARG A 36 7.82 -4.68 -10.50
CA ARG A 36 9.02 -3.98 -10.01
C ARG A 36 8.96 -3.76 -8.50
N LEU A 37 7.78 -3.48 -7.97
CA LEU A 37 7.56 -3.34 -6.54
C LEU A 37 7.94 -4.62 -5.79
N ALA A 38 7.57 -5.79 -6.32
CA ALA A 38 7.92 -7.06 -5.72
C ALA A 38 9.44 -7.22 -5.60
N ASP A 39 10.19 -6.84 -6.63
CA ASP A 39 11.64 -6.86 -6.61
C ASP A 39 12.22 -5.90 -5.57
N LEU A 40 11.69 -4.67 -5.53
CA LEU A 40 12.17 -3.63 -4.60
C LEU A 40 11.94 -4.03 -3.14
N VAL A 41 10.77 -4.51 -2.80
CA VAL A 41 10.46 -4.90 -1.42
C VAL A 41 11.33 -6.08 -0.98
N SER A 42 11.53 -7.05 -1.86
CA SER A 42 12.41 -8.18 -1.57
C SER A 42 13.85 -7.74 -1.34
N ALA A 43 14.33 -6.75 -2.08
CA ALA A 43 15.68 -6.20 -1.92
C ALA A 43 15.83 -5.37 -0.63
N LEU A 44 14.76 -4.67 -0.22
CA LEU A 44 14.79 -3.84 1.00
C LEU A 44 14.83 -4.67 2.29
N PHE A 45 14.23 -5.84 2.27
CA PHE A 45 14.12 -6.69 3.46
C PHE A 45 14.56 -8.13 3.16
N PRO A 46 15.87 -8.33 2.84
CA PRO A 46 16.35 -9.67 2.45
C PRO A 46 16.33 -10.67 3.60
N ASP A 47 16.58 -10.21 4.82
CA ASP A 47 16.69 -11.09 5.99
C ASP A 47 15.39 -11.20 6.79
N ARG A 48 14.51 -10.23 6.63
CA ARG A 48 13.27 -10.17 7.38
C ARG A 48 12.14 -9.67 6.48
N PRO A 49 11.67 -10.51 5.57
CA PRO A 49 10.65 -10.10 4.60
C PRO A 49 9.32 -9.77 5.29
N PRO A 50 8.49 -8.94 4.67
CA PRO A 50 7.15 -8.66 5.17
C PRO A 50 6.34 -9.93 5.36
N THR A 51 5.61 -10.00 6.47
CA THR A 51 4.74 -11.14 6.78
C THR A 51 3.26 -10.79 6.60
N ARG A 52 2.95 -9.50 6.42
CA ARG A 52 1.59 -9.04 6.20
C ARG A 52 1.57 -8.00 5.09
N VAL A 53 0.60 -8.12 4.21
CA VAL A 53 0.28 -7.11 3.20
C VAL A 53 -1.19 -6.75 3.37
N LEU A 54 -1.46 -5.49 3.69
CA LEU A 54 -2.80 -4.95 3.84
C LEU A 54 -3.10 -4.08 2.63
N SER A 55 -4.31 -4.18 2.10
CA SER A 55 -4.69 -3.46 0.89
C SER A 55 -6.10 -2.89 0.98
N SER A 56 -6.29 -1.74 0.34
CA SER A 56 -7.62 -1.27 -0.03
C SER A 56 -8.34 -2.34 -0.86
N ARG A 57 -9.67 -2.34 -0.80
CA ARG A 57 -10.51 -3.26 -1.58
C ARG A 57 -10.52 -2.96 -3.08
N ALA A 58 -10.02 -1.81 -3.51
CA ALA A 58 -9.97 -1.46 -4.93
C ALA A 58 -9.12 -2.45 -5.70
N VAL A 59 -9.61 -2.87 -6.87
CA VAL A 59 -8.91 -3.85 -7.72
C VAL A 59 -7.50 -3.38 -8.04
N ARG A 60 -7.31 -2.10 -8.35
CA ARG A 60 -5.99 -1.54 -8.66
C ARG A 60 -4.99 -1.67 -7.50
N CYS A 61 -5.46 -1.60 -6.26
CA CYS A 61 -4.60 -1.82 -5.08
C CYS A 61 -4.24 -3.30 -4.93
N LEU A 62 -5.21 -4.18 -5.02
CA LEU A 62 -4.99 -5.63 -4.92
C LEU A 62 -4.06 -6.13 -6.03
N GLN A 63 -4.20 -5.61 -7.24
CA GLN A 63 -3.31 -5.97 -8.35
C GLN A 63 -1.90 -5.41 -8.16
N THR A 64 -1.76 -4.26 -7.50
CA THR A 64 -0.45 -3.69 -7.21
C THR A 64 0.37 -4.59 -6.29
N VAL A 65 -0.24 -5.18 -5.28
CA VAL A 65 0.45 -6.04 -4.33
C VAL A 65 0.43 -7.52 -4.72
N GLY A 66 -0.29 -7.88 -5.78
CA GLY A 66 -0.42 -9.27 -6.22
C GLY A 66 0.91 -9.98 -6.46
N PRO A 67 1.82 -9.44 -7.30
CA PRO A 67 3.13 -10.06 -7.54
C PRO A 67 3.96 -10.20 -6.26
N LEU A 68 3.92 -9.20 -5.38
CA LEU A 68 4.62 -9.26 -4.09
C LEU A 68 4.06 -10.37 -3.21
N CYS A 69 2.74 -10.46 -3.10
CA CYS A 69 2.08 -11.50 -2.30
C CYS A 69 2.40 -12.89 -2.82
N THR A 70 2.45 -13.07 -4.14
CA THR A 70 2.85 -14.33 -4.76
C THR A 70 4.29 -14.70 -4.38
N ARG A 71 5.19 -13.75 -4.44
CA ARG A 71 6.59 -13.96 -4.08
C ARG A 71 6.78 -14.30 -2.61
N LEU A 72 6.02 -13.65 -1.73
CA LEU A 72 6.08 -13.88 -0.28
C LEU A 72 5.26 -15.10 0.16
N ASP A 73 4.48 -15.69 -0.73
CA ASP A 73 3.55 -16.80 -0.44
C ASP A 73 2.56 -16.44 0.68
N ILE A 74 2.00 -15.24 0.60
CA ILE A 74 0.98 -14.76 1.53
C ILE A 74 -0.20 -14.18 0.76
N ARG A 75 -1.33 -14.03 1.45
CA ARG A 75 -2.52 -13.41 0.88
C ARG A 75 -2.64 -11.97 1.37
N PRO A 76 -3.08 -11.03 0.52
CA PRO A 76 -3.37 -9.68 0.98
C PRO A 76 -4.59 -9.67 1.89
N GLU A 77 -4.53 -8.88 2.95
CA GLU A 77 -5.65 -8.63 3.83
C GLU A 77 -6.38 -7.38 3.33
N VAL A 78 -7.66 -7.50 3.01
CA VAL A 78 -8.46 -6.36 2.57
C VAL A 78 -8.93 -5.58 3.78
N VAL A 79 -8.61 -4.29 3.84
CA VAL A 79 -8.93 -3.41 4.95
C VAL A 79 -9.65 -2.18 4.43
N ASP A 80 -10.89 -1.95 4.88
CA ASP A 80 -11.68 -0.79 4.44
C ASP A 80 -11.04 0.54 4.84
N TYR A 81 -10.25 0.57 5.89
CA TYR A 81 -9.55 1.75 6.37
C TYR A 81 -8.44 2.24 5.42
N LEU A 82 -8.13 1.47 4.39
CA LEU A 82 -7.17 1.86 3.35
C LEU A 82 -7.85 2.37 2.08
N PHE A 83 -9.17 2.35 2.02
CA PHE A 83 -9.93 2.85 0.87
C PHE A 83 -9.94 4.38 0.85
N GLU A 84 -10.25 4.95 -0.30
CA GLU A 84 -10.32 6.40 -0.48
C GLU A 84 -11.23 7.06 0.58
N GLY A 85 -10.79 8.19 1.11
CA GLY A 85 -11.54 8.93 2.11
C GLY A 85 -11.45 8.41 3.54
N ALA A 86 -10.68 7.36 3.80
CA ALA A 86 -10.60 6.71 5.11
C ALA A 86 -9.42 7.16 5.96
N SER A 87 -8.78 8.29 5.67
CA SER A 87 -7.52 8.74 6.27
C SER A 87 -7.48 8.68 7.80
N ARG A 88 -8.59 9.05 8.44
CA ARG A 88 -8.67 9.07 9.91
C ARG A 88 -8.55 7.67 10.50
N HIS A 89 -9.23 6.69 9.90
CA HIS A 89 -9.18 5.31 10.33
C HIS A 89 -7.83 4.65 9.98
N THR A 90 -7.25 5.08 8.87
CA THR A 90 -5.92 4.63 8.45
C THR A 90 -4.86 5.01 9.48
N MET A 91 -4.92 6.23 10.02
CA MET A 91 -4.00 6.65 11.08
C MET A 91 -4.10 5.77 12.32
N ALA A 92 -5.32 5.44 12.74
CA ALA A 92 -5.52 4.55 13.88
C ALA A 92 -4.91 3.17 13.62
N LEU A 93 -5.13 2.62 12.43
CA LEU A 93 -4.54 1.34 12.01
C LEU A 93 -3.01 1.38 12.07
N ILE A 94 -2.40 2.44 11.55
CA ILE A 94 -0.95 2.59 11.53
C ILE A 94 -0.39 2.67 12.94
N ARG A 95 -1.03 3.40 13.83
CA ARG A 95 -0.61 3.50 15.24
C ARG A 95 -0.69 2.15 15.92
N ASP A 96 -1.74 1.37 15.68
CA ASP A 96 -1.88 0.03 16.23
C ASP A 96 -0.77 -0.90 15.74
N LEU A 97 -0.47 -0.86 14.44
CA LEU A 97 0.60 -1.67 13.86
C LEU A 97 1.97 -1.25 14.40
N ALA A 98 2.19 0.05 14.59
CA ALA A 98 3.45 0.59 15.07
C ALA A 98 3.68 0.35 16.57
N ALA A 99 2.66 -0.04 17.32
CA ALA A 99 2.77 -0.30 18.75
C ALA A 99 3.62 -1.52 19.09
N ASP A 100 3.83 -2.44 18.13
CA ASP A 100 4.66 -3.62 18.32
C ASP A 100 5.98 -3.47 17.56
N PRO A 101 7.09 -3.12 18.26
CA PRO A 101 8.38 -2.92 17.61
C PRO A 101 9.02 -4.21 17.11
N GLU A 102 8.55 -5.37 17.56
CA GLU A 102 9.10 -6.68 17.18
C GLU A 102 8.46 -7.23 15.90
N THR A 103 7.40 -6.59 15.40
CA THR A 103 6.70 -7.06 14.21
C THR A 103 7.59 -6.92 12.97
N SER A 104 7.55 -7.91 12.09
CA SER A 104 8.17 -7.84 10.76
C SER A 104 7.59 -6.67 9.98
N PRO A 105 8.27 -6.19 8.92
CA PRO A 105 7.75 -5.14 8.08
C PRO A 105 6.33 -5.45 7.59
N VAL A 106 5.48 -4.43 7.55
CA VAL A 106 4.09 -4.54 7.07
C VAL A 106 3.93 -3.61 5.87
N VAL A 107 3.33 -4.15 4.81
CA VAL A 107 3.04 -3.40 3.59
C VAL A 107 1.58 -2.98 3.59
N LEU A 108 1.32 -1.70 3.33
CA LEU A 108 -0.02 -1.15 3.20
C LEU A 108 -0.17 -0.49 1.83
N CYS A 109 -1.12 -0.97 1.04
CA CYS A 109 -1.41 -0.39 -0.27
C CYS A 109 -2.70 0.41 -0.22
N SER A 110 -2.63 1.66 -0.64
CA SER A 110 -3.75 2.59 -0.56
C SER A 110 -3.73 3.60 -1.71
N HIS A 111 -4.46 4.66 -1.55
CA HIS A 111 -4.67 5.71 -2.54
C HIS A 111 -3.91 6.98 -2.14
N SER A 112 -3.65 7.84 -3.12
CA SER A 112 -2.81 9.03 -2.90
C SER A 112 -3.39 9.98 -1.84
N ASP A 113 -4.71 10.16 -1.77
CA ASP A 113 -5.34 11.02 -0.78
C ASP A 113 -5.09 10.53 0.65
N VAL A 114 -5.28 9.24 0.88
CA VAL A 114 -5.08 8.60 2.19
C VAL A 114 -3.61 8.67 2.59
N ILE A 115 -2.71 8.28 1.68
CA ILE A 115 -1.26 8.29 1.93
C ILE A 115 -0.78 9.71 2.24
N TYR A 116 -1.25 10.69 1.49
CA TYR A 116 -0.86 12.08 1.68
C TYR A 116 -1.25 12.59 3.07
N ASP A 117 -2.50 12.32 3.49
CA ASP A 117 -2.99 12.74 4.80
C ASP A 117 -2.25 12.05 5.94
N VAL A 118 -2.04 10.75 5.81
CA VAL A 118 -1.33 9.94 6.81
C VAL A 118 0.11 10.44 6.99
N VAL A 119 0.79 10.66 5.89
CA VAL A 119 2.19 11.12 5.93
C VAL A 119 2.28 12.50 6.55
N ARG A 120 1.38 13.42 6.18
CA ARG A 120 1.33 14.76 6.77
C ARG A 120 1.16 14.67 8.29
N ASP A 121 0.25 13.82 8.76
CA ASP A 121 -0.03 13.68 10.19
C ASP A 121 1.14 13.03 10.93
N LEU A 122 1.78 12.02 10.34
CA LEU A 122 2.96 11.38 10.92
C LEU A 122 4.13 12.35 11.03
N VAL A 123 4.36 13.18 10.02
CA VAL A 123 5.42 14.19 10.05
C VAL A 123 5.13 15.23 11.13
N SER A 124 3.88 15.64 11.28
CA SER A 124 3.47 16.57 12.34
C SER A 124 3.71 15.99 13.73
N ASP A 125 3.61 14.68 13.88
CA ASP A 125 3.87 13.96 15.14
C ASP A 125 5.37 13.67 15.34
N GLY A 126 6.25 14.12 14.46
CA GLY A 126 7.70 13.99 14.56
C GLY A 126 8.29 12.71 13.96
N ALA A 127 7.50 11.94 13.22
CA ALA A 127 7.99 10.75 12.56
C ALA A 127 8.97 11.10 11.44
N GLU A 128 10.02 10.28 11.29
CA GLU A 128 10.93 10.35 10.16
C GLU A 128 10.41 9.44 9.05
N ILE A 129 10.28 9.99 7.86
CA ILE A 129 9.75 9.26 6.71
C ILE A 129 10.73 9.41 5.56
N SER A 130 11.08 8.28 4.96
CA SER A 130 11.94 8.24 3.79
C SER A 130 11.21 7.62 2.62
N GLY A 131 11.61 7.95 1.41
CA GLY A 131 11.05 7.40 0.20
C GLY A 131 10.56 8.47 -0.76
N ASP A 132 9.95 8.00 -1.84
CA ASP A 132 9.37 8.81 -2.88
C ASP A 132 7.87 8.97 -2.64
N TRP A 133 7.41 10.20 -2.68
CA TRP A 133 6.03 10.57 -2.37
C TRP A 133 5.19 10.90 -3.61
N GLU A 134 5.84 11.04 -4.72
CA GLU A 134 5.18 11.49 -5.94
C GLU A 134 4.55 10.36 -6.74
#